data_8b4ecac2d85f2dd5d91a3c1aee690689
#
_entry.id   8b4ecac2d85f2dd5d91a3c1aee690689
#
_cell.length_a   1.000
_cell.length_b   1.000
_cell.length_c   1.000
_cell.angle_alpha   90.00
_cell.angle_beta   90.00
_cell.angle_gamma   90.00
#
_symmetry.space_group_name_H-M   'P 1'
#
loop_
_entity.id
_entity.type
_entity.pdbx_description
1 polymer ?
#
loop_
_entity_poly.entity_id
_entity_poly.type
_entity_poly.pdbx_seq_one_letter_code
_entity_poly.pdbx_strand_id
1 'polypeptide(L)'
;MKHEETYTSTLHTHVHFFIYEPQVIIRVKAVLFVQHDLNENASNYDHFANFMCDKGYVVVVSDMVGHGHSLIDFEQGYFGKTDVLDHLMKDMHHLQKVMMARYTDTPYYYIGTGLGAQMIREYAARFGDYFQGMLLMGAVSGVRAYRYKNLCLNFFKLMKGERYHLNKLALRNRMKLSHHFNGDYPFSYLTDNEQLVNRFSNDTLTNFSYTVKGYSDIYKISRHANSEETYQKTPTYLSTWI
;
A
#
# COMPACT_ATOMS: atom_id res chain seq x y z
N MET A 1 -7.92 -21.52 -0.02
CA MET A 1 -7.71 -21.43 -1.50
C MET A 1 -7.25 -20.03 -1.84
N LYS A 2 -6.44 -19.85 -2.89
CA LYS A 2 -6.00 -18.53 -3.39
C LYS A 2 -6.66 -18.28 -4.74
N HIS A 3 -7.35 -17.16 -4.88
CA HIS A 3 -7.95 -16.70 -6.13
C HIS A 3 -7.28 -15.40 -6.56
N GLU A 4 -7.02 -15.29 -7.85
CA GLU A 4 -6.45 -14.10 -8.47
C GLU A 4 -7.51 -13.43 -9.32
N GLU A 5 -7.78 -12.17 -9.05
CA GLU A 5 -8.82 -11.40 -9.72
C GLU A 5 -8.31 -9.99 -10.07
N THR A 6 -9.04 -9.34 -10.96
CA THR A 6 -8.79 -7.94 -11.35
C THR A 6 -10.10 -7.17 -11.42
N TYR A 7 -10.02 -5.85 -11.20
CA TYR A 7 -11.09 -4.93 -11.55
C TYR A 7 -10.51 -3.70 -12.26
N THR A 8 -11.36 -2.96 -12.96
CA THR A 8 -10.93 -1.73 -13.62
C THR A 8 -11.00 -0.56 -12.62
N SER A 9 -9.84 0.05 -12.35
CA SER A 9 -9.71 1.26 -11.55
C SER A 9 -10.37 2.47 -12.22
N THR A 10 -10.69 3.46 -11.41
CA THR A 10 -11.08 4.80 -11.88
C THR A 10 -9.98 5.52 -12.68
N LEU A 11 -8.76 5.01 -12.65
CA LEU A 11 -7.62 5.42 -13.50
C LEU A 11 -7.55 4.69 -14.84
N HIS A 12 -8.57 3.88 -15.18
CA HIS A 12 -8.64 3.07 -16.41
C HIS A 12 -7.49 2.06 -16.55
N THR A 13 -6.90 1.62 -15.44
CA THR A 13 -5.98 0.49 -15.37
C THR A 13 -6.61 -0.67 -14.63
N HIS A 14 -6.06 -1.88 -14.78
CA HIS A 14 -6.49 -3.03 -14.01
C HIS A 14 -5.79 -3.01 -12.65
N VAL A 15 -6.57 -3.14 -11.58
CA VAL A 15 -6.06 -3.40 -10.24
C VAL A 15 -6.14 -4.90 -10.00
N HIS A 16 -5.00 -5.47 -9.72
CA HIS A 16 -4.81 -6.88 -9.44
C HIS A 16 -4.92 -7.12 -7.92
N PHE A 17 -5.58 -8.20 -7.53
CA PHE A 17 -5.70 -8.58 -6.13
C PHE A 17 -5.83 -10.09 -5.95
N PHE A 18 -5.45 -10.56 -4.78
CA PHE A 18 -5.67 -11.94 -4.35
C PHE A 18 -6.74 -11.99 -3.27
N ILE A 19 -7.57 -13.04 -3.35
CA ILE A 19 -8.47 -13.45 -2.28
C ILE A 19 -7.97 -14.80 -1.77
N TYR A 20 -7.70 -14.87 -0.47
CA TYR A 20 -7.37 -16.11 0.21
C TYR A 20 -8.55 -16.53 1.07
N GLU A 21 -9.03 -17.74 0.83
CA GLU A 21 -10.18 -18.31 1.52
C GLU A 21 -9.81 -19.58 2.30
N PRO A 22 -10.39 -19.81 3.49
CA PRO A 22 -10.27 -21.07 4.19
C PRO A 22 -10.70 -22.25 3.32
N GLN A 23 -10.02 -23.39 3.42
CA GLN A 23 -10.40 -24.60 2.67
C GLN A 23 -11.75 -25.18 3.13
N VAL A 24 -12.04 -25.05 4.43
CA VAL A 24 -13.30 -25.48 5.03
C VAL A 24 -13.97 -24.27 5.69
N ILE A 25 -15.08 -23.84 5.12
CA ILE A 25 -15.83 -22.69 5.61
C ILE A 25 -17.09 -23.20 6.31
N ILE A 26 -17.11 -23.18 7.64
CA ILE A 26 -18.34 -23.26 8.42
C ILE A 26 -18.92 -21.84 8.60
N ARG A 27 -18.05 -20.87 8.92
CA ARG A 27 -18.36 -19.44 9.04
C ARG A 27 -17.07 -18.64 8.93
N VAL A 28 -17.05 -17.62 8.08
CA VAL A 28 -15.95 -16.65 8.00
C VAL A 28 -15.99 -15.78 9.26
N LYS A 29 -14.86 -15.69 9.98
CA LYS A 29 -14.75 -14.87 11.20
C LYS A 29 -14.73 -13.38 10.89
N ALA A 30 -13.94 -12.99 9.89
CA ALA A 30 -13.85 -11.64 9.36
C ALA A 30 -13.17 -11.66 7.98
N VAL A 31 -13.31 -10.56 7.24
CA VAL A 31 -12.53 -10.26 6.05
C VAL A 31 -11.44 -9.27 6.44
N LEU A 32 -10.19 -9.60 6.11
CA LEU A 32 -9.01 -8.78 6.36
C LEU A 32 -8.51 -8.21 5.05
N PHE A 33 -8.58 -6.90 4.88
CA PHE A 33 -7.93 -6.19 3.77
C PHE A 33 -6.50 -5.86 4.16
N VAL A 34 -5.54 -6.26 3.33
CA VAL A 34 -4.13 -5.95 3.53
C VAL A 34 -3.68 -4.93 2.48
N GLN A 35 -3.13 -3.82 2.96
CA GLN A 35 -2.56 -2.76 2.13
C GLN A 35 -1.05 -2.70 2.35
N HIS A 36 -0.30 -3.03 1.32
CA HIS A 36 1.16 -3.17 1.34
C HIS A 36 1.91 -1.83 1.40
N ASP A 37 3.18 -1.86 1.76
CA ASP A 37 4.08 -0.70 1.78
C ASP A 37 4.71 -0.42 0.40
N LEU A 38 5.55 0.62 0.37
CA LEU A 38 6.42 0.97 -0.74
C LEU A 38 7.33 -0.21 -1.12
N ASN A 39 7.52 -0.41 -2.43
CA ASN A 39 8.36 -1.50 -2.93
C ASN A 39 7.93 -2.91 -2.46
N GLU A 40 6.65 -3.09 -2.22
CA GLU A 40 6.01 -4.38 -1.97
C GLU A 40 4.91 -4.63 -3.02
N ASN A 41 4.36 -5.83 -2.99
CA ASN A 41 3.22 -6.24 -3.81
C ASN A 41 2.37 -7.27 -3.08
N ALA A 42 1.21 -7.60 -3.61
CA ALA A 42 0.26 -8.48 -2.96
C ALA A 42 0.83 -9.88 -2.64
N SER A 43 1.73 -10.41 -3.47
CA SER A 43 2.32 -11.75 -3.25
C SER A 43 3.29 -11.81 -2.06
N ASN A 44 3.78 -10.67 -1.57
CA ASN A 44 4.63 -10.64 -0.37
C ASN A 44 3.87 -11.10 0.88
N TYR A 45 2.55 -11.06 0.84
CA TYR A 45 1.66 -11.42 1.96
C TYR A 45 1.11 -12.85 1.89
N ASP A 46 1.54 -13.68 0.94
CA ASP A 46 1.07 -15.06 0.75
C ASP A 46 1.14 -15.88 2.05
N HIS A 47 2.26 -15.83 2.76
CA HIS A 47 2.44 -16.58 3.99
C HIS A 47 1.49 -16.12 5.11
N PHE A 48 1.39 -14.81 5.30
CA PHE A 48 0.47 -14.21 6.27
C PHE A 48 -0.99 -14.56 5.95
N ALA A 49 -1.38 -14.43 4.69
CA ALA A 49 -2.74 -14.66 4.23
C ALA A 49 -3.15 -16.13 4.46
N ASN A 50 -2.28 -17.08 4.09
CA ASN A 50 -2.54 -18.50 4.33
C ASN A 50 -2.65 -18.82 5.83
N PHE A 51 -1.76 -18.26 6.67
CA PHE A 51 -1.83 -18.42 8.11
C PHE A 51 -3.18 -17.91 8.69
N MET A 52 -3.67 -16.77 8.22
CA MET A 52 -4.96 -16.21 8.66
C MET A 52 -6.14 -17.05 8.16
N CYS A 53 -6.06 -17.60 6.94
CA CYS A 53 -7.04 -18.51 6.40
C CYS A 53 -7.19 -19.77 7.27
N ASP A 54 -6.11 -20.35 7.76
CA ASP A 54 -6.12 -21.50 8.67
C ASP A 54 -6.81 -21.15 10.01
N LYS A 55 -6.89 -19.87 10.35
CA LYS A 55 -7.62 -19.35 11.52
C LYS A 55 -9.08 -18.99 11.22
N GLY A 56 -9.55 -19.17 9.98
CA GLY A 56 -10.94 -18.93 9.59
C GLY A 56 -11.24 -17.50 9.11
N TYR A 57 -10.23 -16.74 8.71
CA TYR A 57 -10.38 -15.43 8.11
C TYR A 57 -10.30 -15.52 6.58
N VAL A 58 -11.00 -14.65 5.90
CA VAL A 58 -10.74 -14.35 4.47
C VAL A 58 -9.74 -13.20 4.42
N VAL A 59 -8.73 -13.29 3.56
CA VAL A 59 -7.74 -12.22 3.39
C VAL A 59 -7.77 -11.74 1.95
N VAL A 60 -7.85 -10.43 1.79
CA VAL A 60 -7.84 -9.74 0.50
C VAL A 60 -6.61 -8.84 0.44
N VAL A 61 -5.75 -9.07 -0.54
CA VAL A 61 -4.53 -8.29 -0.73
C VAL A 61 -4.52 -7.74 -2.14
N SER A 62 -4.54 -6.42 -2.31
CA SER A 62 -4.48 -5.77 -3.62
C SER A 62 -3.12 -5.15 -3.90
N ASP A 63 -2.68 -5.24 -5.16
CA ASP A 63 -1.57 -4.42 -5.63
C ASP A 63 -2.03 -2.96 -5.74
N MET A 64 -1.35 -2.06 -5.06
CA MET A 64 -1.55 -0.62 -5.22
C MET A 64 -1.19 -0.22 -6.67
N VAL A 65 -1.95 0.69 -7.27
CA VAL A 65 -1.59 1.22 -8.60
C VAL A 65 -0.13 1.67 -8.62
N GLY A 66 0.59 1.30 -9.67
CA GLY A 66 2.05 1.51 -9.80
C GLY A 66 2.92 0.44 -9.14
N HIS A 67 2.31 -0.61 -8.57
CA HIS A 67 3.01 -1.73 -7.93
C HIS A 67 2.52 -3.07 -8.49
N GLY A 68 3.32 -4.12 -8.28
CA GLY A 68 2.98 -5.48 -8.67
C GLY A 68 2.51 -5.57 -10.11
N HIS A 69 1.30 -6.07 -10.31
CA HIS A 69 0.64 -6.18 -11.61
C HIS A 69 -0.37 -5.05 -11.90
N SER A 70 -0.55 -4.08 -10.98
CA SER A 70 -1.47 -2.95 -11.11
C SER A 70 -0.78 -1.73 -11.74
N LEU A 71 -0.34 -1.85 -13.00
CA LEU A 71 0.51 -0.85 -13.65
C LEU A 71 -0.25 0.01 -14.67
N ILE A 72 0.06 1.30 -14.75
CA ILE A 72 -0.35 2.20 -15.81
C ILE A 72 0.76 2.20 -16.86
N ASP A 73 0.41 1.88 -18.11
CA ASP A 73 1.35 1.78 -19.24
C ASP A 73 2.57 0.89 -18.93
N PHE A 74 2.38 -0.17 -18.12
CA PHE A 74 3.43 -1.08 -17.66
C PHE A 74 4.56 -0.41 -16.84
N GLU A 75 4.31 0.79 -16.27
CA GLU A 75 5.32 1.57 -15.56
C GLU A 75 5.18 1.45 -14.04
N GLN A 76 6.20 0.91 -13.39
CA GLN A 76 6.27 0.81 -11.93
C GLN A 76 6.58 2.17 -11.29
N GLY A 77 6.04 2.40 -10.10
CA GLY A 77 6.27 3.63 -9.35
C GLY A 77 5.63 4.88 -9.96
N TYR A 78 4.68 4.70 -10.87
CA TYR A 78 3.85 5.75 -11.46
C TYR A 78 2.38 5.52 -11.12
N PHE A 79 1.75 6.47 -10.46
CA PHE A 79 0.37 6.34 -9.99
C PHE A 79 -0.68 7.01 -10.90
N GLY A 80 -0.25 7.63 -12.00
CA GLY A 80 -1.13 8.32 -12.95
C GLY A 80 -0.94 9.84 -13.00
N LYS A 81 -1.63 10.47 -13.95
CA LYS A 81 -1.51 11.93 -14.21
C LYS A 81 -2.31 12.78 -13.25
N THR A 82 -3.44 12.26 -12.77
CA THR A 82 -4.44 13.01 -11.98
C THR A 82 -4.10 13.02 -10.49
N ASP A 83 -5.03 13.51 -9.67
CA ASP A 83 -4.96 13.41 -8.22
C ASP A 83 -5.17 11.96 -7.77
N VAL A 84 -4.06 11.30 -7.49
CA VAL A 84 -4.05 9.87 -7.20
C VAL A 84 -4.78 9.51 -5.90
N LEU A 85 -4.76 10.39 -4.89
CA LEU A 85 -5.31 10.06 -3.58
C LEU A 85 -6.81 9.73 -3.65
N ASP A 86 -7.57 10.53 -4.37
CA ASP A 86 -9.01 10.30 -4.54
C ASP A 86 -9.30 9.00 -5.31
N HIS A 87 -8.51 8.71 -6.33
CA HIS A 87 -8.63 7.46 -7.09
C HIS A 87 -8.30 6.24 -6.24
N LEU A 88 -7.20 6.26 -5.47
CA LEU A 88 -6.84 5.15 -4.58
C LEU A 88 -7.92 4.90 -3.52
N MET A 89 -8.50 5.95 -2.95
CA MET A 89 -9.60 5.82 -1.98
C MET A 89 -10.86 5.21 -2.61
N LYS A 90 -11.20 5.62 -3.83
CA LYS A 90 -12.32 5.04 -4.58
C LYS A 90 -12.07 3.57 -4.94
N ASP A 91 -10.86 3.22 -5.32
CA ASP A 91 -10.48 1.86 -5.67
C ASP A 91 -10.56 0.94 -4.44
N MET A 92 -10.03 1.38 -3.28
CA MET A 92 -10.19 0.65 -2.02
C MET A 92 -11.67 0.46 -1.66
N HIS A 93 -12.48 1.50 -1.83
CA HIS A 93 -13.91 1.44 -1.54
C HIS A 93 -14.69 0.54 -2.51
N HIS A 94 -14.32 0.53 -3.78
CA HIS A 94 -14.88 -0.39 -4.75
C HIS A 94 -14.62 -1.84 -4.35
N LEU A 95 -13.37 -2.19 -4.04
CA LEU A 95 -13.00 -3.54 -3.60
C LEU A 95 -13.70 -3.93 -2.29
N GLN A 96 -13.82 -3.00 -1.34
CA GLN A 96 -14.62 -3.20 -0.11
C GLN A 96 -16.06 -3.60 -0.46
N LYS A 97 -16.73 -2.86 -1.35
CA LYS A 97 -18.11 -3.15 -1.74
C LYS A 97 -18.26 -4.50 -2.44
N VAL A 98 -17.31 -4.86 -3.31
CA VAL A 98 -17.28 -6.18 -3.95
C VAL A 98 -17.22 -7.29 -2.90
N MET A 99 -16.36 -7.13 -1.89
CA MET A 99 -16.25 -8.12 -0.81
C MET A 99 -17.48 -8.15 0.09
N MET A 100 -18.09 -7.00 0.39
CA MET A 100 -19.34 -6.93 1.18
C MET A 100 -20.52 -7.64 0.49
N ALA A 101 -20.56 -7.63 -0.83
CA ALA A 101 -21.54 -8.39 -1.58
C ALA A 101 -21.28 -9.92 -1.55
N ARG A 102 -20.00 -10.32 -1.38
CA ARG A 102 -19.58 -11.74 -1.29
C ARG A 102 -19.71 -12.32 0.10
N TYR A 103 -19.38 -11.54 1.13
CA TYR A 103 -19.34 -11.97 2.54
C TYR A 103 -20.27 -11.08 3.36
N THR A 104 -21.59 -11.33 3.21
CA THR A 104 -22.62 -10.63 4.00
C THR A 104 -22.51 -10.98 5.47
N ASP A 105 -22.92 -10.07 6.34
CA ASP A 105 -22.94 -10.25 7.81
C ASP A 105 -21.58 -10.63 8.43
N THR A 106 -20.49 -10.23 7.77
CA THR A 106 -19.12 -10.51 8.19
C THR A 106 -18.41 -9.22 8.56
N PRO A 107 -17.69 -9.14 9.68
CA PRO A 107 -16.92 -7.95 10.04
C PRO A 107 -15.69 -7.77 9.13
N TYR A 108 -15.32 -6.52 8.90
CA TYR A 108 -14.22 -6.12 8.04
C TYR A 108 -13.14 -5.39 8.82
N TYR A 109 -11.87 -5.70 8.56
CA TYR A 109 -10.73 -5.04 9.17
C TYR A 109 -9.68 -4.71 8.11
N TYR A 110 -8.93 -3.64 8.36
CA TYR A 110 -7.79 -3.24 7.52
C TYR A 110 -6.47 -3.44 8.24
N ILE A 111 -5.48 -3.95 7.52
CA ILE A 111 -4.09 -4.11 7.98
C ILE A 111 -3.20 -3.39 6.96
N GLY A 112 -2.41 -2.44 7.42
CA GLY A 112 -1.53 -1.67 6.55
C GLY A 112 -0.12 -1.57 7.08
N THR A 113 0.83 -1.61 6.15
CA THR A 113 2.25 -1.39 6.41
C THR A 113 2.71 -0.10 5.73
N GLY A 114 3.54 0.68 6.38
CA GLY A 114 4.16 1.89 5.84
C GLY A 114 3.20 2.85 5.11
N LEU A 115 3.33 2.96 3.79
CA LEU A 115 2.42 3.77 2.95
C LEU A 115 0.99 3.22 2.99
N GLY A 116 0.81 1.90 3.00
CA GLY A 116 -0.50 1.27 3.13
C GLY A 116 -1.20 1.65 4.42
N ALA A 117 -0.47 1.74 5.53
CA ALA A 117 -1.02 2.23 6.81
C ALA A 117 -1.50 3.69 6.71
N GLN A 118 -0.78 4.54 5.98
CA GLN A 118 -1.20 5.93 5.73
C GLN A 118 -2.45 6.00 4.84
N MET A 119 -2.53 5.14 3.82
CA MET A 119 -3.73 5.05 2.98
C MET A 119 -4.96 4.60 3.78
N ILE A 120 -4.81 3.64 4.69
CA ILE A 120 -5.90 3.19 5.56
C ILE A 120 -6.38 4.31 6.49
N ARG A 121 -5.49 5.15 7.03
CA ARG A 121 -5.89 6.33 7.81
C ARG A 121 -6.74 7.30 7.01
N GLU A 122 -6.33 7.61 5.78
CA GLU A 122 -7.11 8.46 4.89
C GLU A 122 -8.44 7.80 4.48
N TYR A 123 -8.43 6.48 4.27
CA TYR A 123 -9.62 5.70 3.97
C TYR A 123 -10.61 5.70 5.14
N ALA A 124 -10.11 5.55 6.37
CA ALA A 124 -10.92 5.60 7.58
C ALA A 124 -11.65 6.95 7.77
N ALA A 125 -10.97 8.05 7.44
CA ALA A 125 -11.58 9.38 7.50
C ALA A 125 -12.71 9.59 6.48
N ARG A 126 -12.73 8.82 5.39
CA ARG A 126 -13.74 8.93 4.32
C ARG A 126 -14.82 7.86 4.39
N PHE A 127 -14.45 6.65 4.80
CA PHE A 127 -15.25 5.43 4.69
C PHE A 127 -15.20 4.56 5.96
N GLY A 128 -14.91 5.15 7.11
CA GLY A 128 -14.76 4.43 8.37
C GLY A 128 -15.98 3.64 8.80
N ASP A 129 -17.18 4.00 8.34
CA ASP A 129 -18.43 3.30 8.65
C ASP A 129 -18.51 1.89 8.03
N TYR A 130 -17.63 1.56 7.10
CA TYR A 130 -17.67 0.29 6.37
C TYR A 130 -16.81 -0.82 6.98
N PHE A 131 -16.09 -0.56 8.07
CA PHE A 131 -15.26 -1.56 8.73
C PHE A 131 -15.13 -1.31 10.25
N GLN A 132 -14.68 -2.32 11.01
CA GLN A 132 -14.72 -2.31 12.47
C GLN A 132 -13.39 -1.89 13.12
N GLY A 133 -12.30 -1.99 12.40
CA GLY A 133 -11.00 -1.59 12.95
C GLY A 133 -9.84 -1.71 11.98
N MET A 134 -8.70 -1.17 12.41
CA MET A 134 -7.48 -1.12 11.59
C MET A 134 -6.23 -1.38 12.42
N LEU A 135 -5.28 -2.12 11.83
CA LEU A 135 -3.93 -2.33 12.34
C LEU A 135 -2.94 -1.57 11.44
N LEU A 136 -2.23 -0.62 12.01
CA LEU A 136 -1.33 0.29 11.29
C LEU A 136 0.12 0.03 11.72
N MET A 137 0.90 -0.63 10.88
CA MET A 137 2.30 -0.96 11.16
C MET A 137 3.24 -0.03 10.41
N GLY A 138 4.24 0.54 11.11
CA GLY A 138 5.23 1.41 10.50
C GLY A 138 4.64 2.69 9.89
N ALA A 139 3.50 3.16 10.37
CA ALA A 139 2.90 4.41 9.94
C ALA A 139 3.80 5.59 10.32
N VAL A 140 4.52 6.15 9.35
CA VAL A 140 5.42 7.28 9.59
C VAL A 140 4.63 8.56 9.83
N SER A 141 5.14 9.41 10.73
CA SER A 141 4.70 10.80 10.86
C SER A 141 5.03 11.56 9.56
N GLY A 142 4.22 12.55 9.21
CA GLY A 142 4.25 13.27 7.94
C GLY A 142 5.64 13.67 7.42
N VAL A 143 5.73 13.97 6.15
CA VAL A 143 7.00 14.28 5.45
C VAL A 143 7.61 15.57 5.97
N ARG A 144 8.73 15.46 6.70
CA ARG A 144 9.53 16.65 7.09
C ARG A 144 9.96 17.41 5.84
N ALA A 145 9.91 18.74 5.91
CA ALA A 145 10.26 19.63 4.81
C ALA A 145 9.51 19.35 3.50
N TYR A 146 8.23 18.99 3.60
CA TYR A 146 7.36 18.70 2.46
C TYR A 146 7.45 19.76 1.36
N ARG A 147 7.37 21.05 1.73
CA ARG A 147 7.40 22.17 0.77
C ARG A 147 8.70 22.19 -0.02
N TYR A 148 9.85 22.01 0.65
CA TYR A 148 11.15 21.97 -0.02
C TYR A 148 11.31 20.75 -0.91
N LYS A 149 10.94 19.56 -0.43
CA LYS A 149 11.01 18.32 -1.22
C LYS A 149 10.12 18.41 -2.46
N ASN A 150 8.92 18.95 -2.32
CA ASN A 150 8.00 19.12 -3.45
C ASN A 150 8.54 20.16 -4.45
N LEU A 151 9.17 21.23 -4.00
CA LEU A 151 9.84 22.20 -4.88
C LEU A 151 10.96 21.53 -5.70
N CYS A 152 11.78 20.71 -5.07
CA CYS A 152 12.82 19.93 -5.78
C CYS A 152 12.20 18.97 -6.82
N LEU A 153 11.12 18.27 -6.47
CA LEU A 153 10.43 17.38 -7.41
C LEU A 153 9.81 18.14 -8.57
N ASN A 154 9.24 19.33 -8.34
CA ASN A 154 8.72 20.19 -9.41
C ASN A 154 9.82 20.66 -10.36
N PHE A 155 11.02 20.97 -9.83
CA PHE A 155 12.18 21.28 -10.66
C PHE A 155 12.60 20.07 -11.52
N PHE A 156 12.69 18.87 -10.93
CA PHE A 156 12.96 17.65 -11.69
C PHE A 156 11.89 17.36 -12.74
N LYS A 157 10.62 17.59 -12.40
CA LYS A 157 9.49 17.44 -13.33
C LYS A 157 9.65 18.35 -14.56
N LEU A 158 10.04 19.60 -14.33
CA LEU A 158 10.27 20.56 -15.43
C LEU A 158 11.45 20.16 -16.31
N MET A 159 12.54 19.68 -15.71
CA MET A 159 13.79 19.38 -16.42
C MET A 159 13.81 18.00 -17.10
N LYS A 160 13.15 17.00 -16.52
CA LYS A 160 13.24 15.59 -16.92
C LYS A 160 11.88 14.94 -17.23
N GLY A 161 10.79 15.63 -16.94
CA GLY A 161 9.45 15.10 -17.07
C GLY A 161 8.96 14.35 -15.80
N GLU A 162 7.65 14.14 -15.73
CA GLU A 162 7.01 13.56 -14.55
C GLU A 162 7.25 12.05 -14.40
N ARG A 163 7.53 11.36 -15.50
CA ARG A 163 7.81 9.91 -15.54
C ARG A 163 9.30 9.58 -15.36
N TYR A 164 10.16 10.57 -15.17
CA TYR A 164 11.58 10.32 -14.94
C TYR A 164 11.79 9.59 -13.60
N HIS A 165 12.47 8.43 -13.63
CA HIS A 165 12.75 7.62 -12.46
C HIS A 165 13.94 8.16 -11.66
N LEU A 166 13.76 8.32 -10.34
CA LEU A 166 14.78 8.83 -9.42
C LEU A 166 15.64 7.69 -8.82
N ASN A 167 16.25 6.86 -9.66
CA ASN A 167 17.00 5.66 -9.28
C ASN A 167 18.08 5.92 -8.21
N LYS A 168 18.88 6.98 -8.36
CA LYS A 168 19.93 7.34 -7.40
C LYS A 168 19.35 7.73 -6.03
N LEU A 169 18.19 8.41 -6.02
CA LEU A 169 17.50 8.77 -4.79
C LEU A 169 16.94 7.53 -4.10
N ALA A 170 16.32 6.63 -4.86
CA ALA A 170 15.77 5.37 -4.33
C ALA A 170 16.86 4.52 -3.68
N LEU A 171 17.97 4.29 -4.38
CA LEU A 171 19.10 3.52 -3.85
C LEU A 171 19.67 4.16 -2.59
N ARG A 172 19.94 5.48 -2.62
CA ARG A 172 20.45 6.20 -1.46
C ARG A 172 19.53 6.09 -0.24
N ASN A 173 18.23 6.19 -0.43
CA ASN A 173 17.27 6.10 0.67
C ASN A 173 17.25 4.68 1.27
N ARG A 174 17.25 3.63 0.43
CA ARG A 174 17.32 2.23 0.89
C ARG A 174 18.62 1.94 1.65
N MET A 175 19.76 2.36 1.10
CA MET A 175 21.06 2.20 1.78
C MET A 175 21.08 2.93 3.12
N LYS A 176 20.55 4.16 3.18
CA LYS A 176 20.47 4.90 4.45
C LYS A 176 19.62 4.18 5.50
N LEU A 177 18.50 3.60 5.08
CA LEU A 177 17.67 2.79 5.98
C LEU A 177 18.42 1.53 6.44
N SER A 178 19.03 0.79 5.51
CA SER A 178 19.80 -0.41 5.85
C SER A 178 20.94 -0.13 6.82
N HIS A 179 21.72 0.93 6.60
CA HIS A 179 22.79 1.33 7.55
C HIS A 179 22.26 1.71 8.93
N HIS A 180 21.06 2.27 9.03
CA HIS A 180 20.44 2.54 10.33
C HIS A 180 20.18 1.27 11.14
N PHE A 181 19.96 0.14 10.46
CA PHE A 181 19.78 -1.20 11.05
C PHE A 181 21.03 -2.09 10.92
N ASN A 182 22.21 -1.50 10.77
CA ASN A 182 23.50 -2.20 10.60
C ASN A 182 23.55 -3.14 9.39
N GLY A 183 22.76 -2.88 8.35
CA GLY A 183 22.72 -3.66 7.13
C GLY A 183 23.60 -3.09 6.02
N ASP A 184 24.26 -3.96 5.25
CA ASP A 184 25.22 -3.59 4.20
C ASP A 184 24.60 -3.51 2.79
N TYR A 185 23.38 -4.03 2.62
CA TYR A 185 22.71 -4.15 1.33
C TYR A 185 21.38 -3.40 1.30
N PRO A 186 20.91 -2.95 0.11
CA PRO A 186 19.53 -2.48 -0.03
C PRO A 186 18.54 -3.54 0.49
N PHE A 187 17.50 -3.12 1.20
CA PHE A 187 16.50 -3.98 1.85
C PHE A 187 16.95 -4.75 3.12
N SER A 188 18.20 -4.65 3.58
CA SER A 188 18.61 -5.24 4.87
C SER A 188 17.84 -4.65 6.07
N TYR A 189 17.19 -3.52 5.91
CA TYR A 189 16.32 -2.94 6.94
C TYR A 189 14.99 -3.70 7.13
N LEU A 190 14.63 -4.59 6.22
CA LEU A 190 13.38 -5.36 6.30
C LEU A 190 13.53 -6.62 7.15
N THR A 191 14.71 -7.24 7.15
CA THR A 191 14.94 -8.53 7.80
C THR A 191 16.42 -8.84 7.91
N ASP A 192 16.80 -9.63 8.93
CA ASP A 192 18.14 -10.19 9.10
C ASP A 192 18.35 -11.48 8.26
N ASN A 193 17.32 -11.98 7.61
CA ASN A 193 17.40 -13.16 6.76
C ASN A 193 17.98 -12.79 5.37
N GLU A 194 19.25 -13.14 5.13
CA GLU A 194 19.95 -12.85 3.88
C GLU A 194 19.25 -13.42 2.63
N GLN A 195 18.58 -14.56 2.73
CA GLN A 195 17.86 -15.14 1.59
C GLN A 195 16.67 -14.27 1.20
N LEU A 196 15.94 -13.71 2.18
CA LEU A 196 14.86 -12.79 1.93
C LEU A 196 15.38 -11.45 1.39
N VAL A 197 16.47 -10.90 1.93
CA VAL A 197 17.13 -9.69 1.40
C VAL A 197 17.53 -9.88 -0.06
N ASN A 198 18.13 -11.03 -0.40
CA ASN A 198 18.49 -11.36 -1.77
C ASN A 198 17.26 -11.51 -2.68
N ARG A 199 16.18 -12.12 -2.19
CA ARG A 199 14.90 -12.21 -2.91
C ARG A 199 14.36 -10.83 -3.24
N PHE A 200 14.23 -9.93 -2.26
CA PHE A 200 13.74 -8.56 -2.47
C PHE A 200 14.63 -7.76 -3.41
N SER A 201 15.95 -7.96 -3.34
CA SER A 201 16.92 -7.25 -4.18
C SER A 201 16.87 -7.69 -5.66
N ASN A 202 16.52 -8.94 -5.93
CA ASN A 202 16.44 -9.50 -7.28
C ASN A 202 15.03 -9.53 -7.87
N ASP A 203 14.00 -9.30 -7.06
CA ASP A 203 12.62 -9.23 -7.54
C ASP A 203 12.34 -7.88 -8.20
N THR A 204 12.05 -7.91 -9.49
CA THR A 204 11.73 -6.71 -10.28
C THR A 204 10.43 -6.04 -9.84
N LEU A 205 9.49 -6.77 -9.23
CA LEU A 205 8.25 -6.22 -8.69
C LEU A 205 8.46 -5.49 -7.35
N THR A 206 9.62 -5.66 -6.73
CA THR A 206 10.00 -5.04 -5.45
C THR A 206 11.13 -4.03 -5.64
N ASN A 207 12.18 -4.40 -6.39
CA ASN A 207 13.36 -3.56 -6.57
C ASN A 207 13.21 -2.58 -7.75
N PHE A 208 12.30 -1.64 -7.64
CA PHE A 208 12.14 -0.55 -8.61
C PHE A 208 12.26 0.83 -7.93
N SER A 209 12.32 1.89 -8.71
CA SER A 209 12.28 3.27 -8.23
C SER A 209 11.01 3.97 -8.67
N TYR A 210 10.58 4.94 -7.88
CA TYR A 210 9.44 5.77 -8.22
C TYR A 210 9.83 6.86 -9.23
N THR A 211 8.87 7.23 -10.05
CA THR A 211 8.96 8.40 -10.92
C THR A 211 8.95 9.70 -10.08
N VAL A 212 9.29 10.83 -10.69
CA VAL A 212 9.17 12.15 -10.06
C VAL A 212 7.73 12.38 -9.56
N LYS A 213 6.73 12.03 -10.40
CA LYS A 213 5.31 12.11 -10.04
C LYS A 213 4.98 11.14 -8.90
N GLY A 214 5.48 9.90 -8.95
CA GLY A 214 5.28 8.90 -7.91
C GLY A 214 5.76 9.38 -6.54
N TYR A 215 6.95 9.96 -6.44
CA TYR A 215 7.41 10.56 -5.17
C TYR A 215 6.54 11.73 -4.72
N SER A 216 6.07 12.56 -5.65
CA SER A 216 5.16 13.66 -5.30
C SER A 216 3.84 13.14 -4.71
N ASP A 217 3.31 12.07 -5.30
CA ASP A 217 2.07 11.43 -4.83
C ASP A 217 2.25 10.76 -3.46
N ILE A 218 3.35 10.04 -3.25
CA ILE A 218 3.70 9.46 -1.94
C ILE A 218 3.75 10.56 -0.86
N TYR A 219 4.41 11.68 -1.15
CA TYR A 219 4.48 12.79 -0.21
C TYR A 219 3.11 13.43 0.05
N LYS A 220 2.25 13.49 -0.97
CA LYS A 220 0.89 13.98 -0.85
C LYS A 220 0.04 13.07 0.03
N ILE A 221 0.07 11.76 -0.22
CA ILE A 221 -0.64 10.76 0.59
C ILE A 221 -0.19 10.88 2.06
N SER A 222 1.13 10.87 2.29
CA SER A 222 1.69 10.99 3.64
C SER A 222 1.27 12.27 4.35
N ARG A 223 1.21 13.40 3.63
CA ARG A 223 0.76 14.68 4.20
C ARG A 223 -0.72 14.65 4.59
N HIS A 224 -1.58 14.13 3.71
CA HIS A 224 -3.02 14.06 3.98
C HIS A 224 -3.30 13.13 5.15
N ALA A 225 -2.77 11.90 5.13
CA ALA A 225 -2.97 10.91 6.18
C ALA A 225 -2.51 11.38 7.58
N ASN A 226 -1.61 12.37 7.65
CA ASN A 226 -1.13 12.96 8.90
C ASN A 226 -1.69 14.38 9.14
N SER A 227 -2.76 14.77 8.44
CA SER A 227 -3.42 16.06 8.65
C SER A 227 -4.38 16.01 9.82
N GLU A 228 -4.57 17.15 10.46
CA GLU A 228 -5.60 17.33 11.50
C GLU A 228 -6.99 17.00 10.96
N GLU A 229 -7.27 17.35 9.71
CA GLU A 229 -8.54 17.05 9.05
C GLU A 229 -8.83 15.54 8.98
N THR A 230 -7.83 14.74 8.55
CA THR A 230 -7.96 13.28 8.51
C THR A 230 -8.16 12.71 9.90
N TYR A 231 -7.43 13.23 10.89
CA TYR A 231 -7.60 12.80 12.27
C TYR A 231 -9.01 13.08 12.81
N GLN A 232 -9.53 14.30 12.63
CA GLN A 232 -10.86 14.69 13.11
C GLN A 232 -12.00 13.95 12.41
N LYS A 233 -11.83 13.58 11.13
CA LYS A 233 -12.82 12.83 10.36
C LYS A 233 -12.81 11.33 10.64
N THR A 234 -11.74 10.80 11.24
CA THR A 234 -11.67 9.37 11.57
C THR A 234 -12.67 9.05 12.69
N PRO A 235 -13.58 8.08 12.48
CA PRO A 235 -14.57 7.73 13.52
C PRO A 235 -13.91 7.21 14.79
N THR A 236 -14.34 7.73 15.93
CA THR A 236 -13.75 7.39 17.26
C THR A 236 -14.08 5.98 17.74
N TYR A 237 -15.08 5.35 17.17
CA TYR A 237 -15.45 3.96 17.49
C TYR A 237 -14.60 2.91 16.79
N LEU A 238 -13.79 3.31 15.78
CA LEU A 238 -12.91 2.36 15.12
C LEU A 238 -11.80 1.87 16.04
N SER A 239 -11.74 0.56 16.24
CA SER A 239 -10.62 -0.06 16.94
C SER A 239 -9.33 0.16 16.15
N THR A 240 -8.36 0.86 16.74
CA THR A 240 -7.08 1.17 16.08
C THR A 240 -5.93 0.60 16.88
N TRP A 241 -5.07 -0.19 16.23
CA TRP A 241 -3.82 -0.72 16.76
C TRP A 241 -2.65 -0.14 15.95
N ILE A 242 -1.60 0.34 16.64
CA ILE A 242 -0.43 1.00 16.04
C ILE A 242 0.84 0.29 16.49
#